data_df14aa6e64baf3c5cfff128eb8878803
#
_entry.id   df14aa6e64baf3c5cfff128eb8878803
#
_cell.length_a   1.000
_cell.length_b   1.000
_cell.length_c   1.000
_cell.angle_alpha   90.00
_cell.angle_beta   90.00
_cell.angle_gamma   90.00
#
_symmetry.space_group_name_H-M   'P 1'
#
loop_
_entity.id
_entity.type
_entity.pdbx_description
1 polymer ?
#
loop_
_entity_poly.entity_id
_entity_poly.type
_entity_poly.pdbx_seq_one_letter_code
_entity_poly.pdbx_strand_id
1 'polypeptide(L)'
;MSDRIMVMNRGRIEQVGTPMELYEDPATPFVADFIGQANLIPGTLLDAEDGYARFQIGEAVLKARMGRQNPPAKGEKALLVVRPENLGFSQDGGGIAMRIVNRLFEGDRINYEVVIPGLEQMKPFAMSVPFLPGTKLADADAAIYASFMPDAGVVIRG
;
A
#
# COMPACT_ATOMS: atom_id res chain seq x y z
N MET A 1 -13.97 -22.32 -13.07
CA MET A 1 -13.04 -21.53 -12.24
C MET A 1 -11.72 -21.41 -12.97
N SER A 2 -11.17 -20.23 -13.05
CA SER A 2 -9.88 -20.02 -13.69
C SER A 2 -8.74 -20.32 -12.71
N ASP A 3 -7.84 -21.21 -13.09
CA ASP A 3 -6.68 -21.54 -12.26
C ASP A 3 -5.58 -20.49 -12.39
N ARG A 4 -5.52 -19.83 -13.52
CA ARG A 4 -4.50 -18.81 -13.80
C ARG A 4 -5.11 -17.64 -14.53
N ILE A 5 -4.57 -16.46 -14.24
CA ILE A 5 -4.98 -15.21 -14.88
C ILE A 5 -3.79 -14.64 -15.63
N MET A 6 -4.05 -14.18 -16.84
CA MET A 6 -3.07 -13.45 -17.63
C MET A 6 -3.49 -11.97 -17.66
N VAL A 7 -2.65 -11.09 -17.11
CA VAL A 7 -2.90 -9.66 -17.15
C VAL A 7 -2.11 -9.08 -18.32
N MET A 8 -2.83 -8.41 -19.22
CA MET A 8 -2.24 -7.79 -20.41
C MET A 8 -2.42 -6.28 -20.37
N ASN A 9 -1.43 -5.56 -20.88
CA ASN A 9 -1.47 -4.12 -21.02
C ASN A 9 -0.83 -3.73 -22.35
N ARG A 10 -1.60 -3.07 -23.21
CA ARG A 10 -1.14 -2.61 -24.51
C ARG A 10 -0.51 -3.72 -25.35
N GLY A 11 -1.14 -4.89 -25.36
CA GLY A 11 -0.67 -6.02 -26.15
C GLY A 11 0.48 -6.81 -25.56
N ARG A 12 0.96 -6.43 -24.37
CA ARG A 12 2.03 -7.14 -23.68
C ARG A 12 1.51 -7.84 -22.44
N ILE A 13 2.08 -8.99 -22.13
CA ILE A 13 1.75 -9.72 -20.91
C ILE A 13 2.52 -9.08 -19.76
N GLU A 14 1.78 -8.57 -18.76
CA GLU A 14 2.38 -8.00 -17.56
C GLU A 14 2.70 -9.10 -16.53
N GLN A 15 1.79 -10.03 -16.37
CA GLN A 15 1.97 -11.13 -15.41
C GLN A 15 0.98 -12.26 -15.68
N VAL A 16 1.41 -13.48 -15.40
CA VAL A 16 0.57 -14.68 -15.43
C VAL A 16 0.73 -15.38 -14.09
N GLY A 17 -0.39 -15.75 -13.47
CA GLY A 17 -0.35 -16.45 -12.19
C GLY A 17 -1.73 -16.76 -11.68
N THR A 18 -1.80 -17.34 -10.49
CA THR A 18 -3.06 -17.53 -9.79
C THR A 18 -3.57 -16.18 -9.30
N PRO A 19 -4.89 -16.05 -9.03
CA PRO A 19 -5.41 -14.80 -8.45
C PRO A 19 -4.67 -14.38 -7.19
N MET A 20 -4.32 -15.31 -6.32
CA MET A 20 -3.62 -15.03 -5.07
C MET A 20 -2.19 -14.52 -5.33
N GLU A 21 -1.48 -15.13 -6.29
CA GLU A 21 -0.14 -14.68 -6.65
C GLU A 21 -0.15 -13.25 -7.18
N LEU A 22 -1.12 -12.92 -8.03
CA LEU A 22 -1.24 -11.57 -8.59
C LEU A 22 -1.58 -10.55 -7.52
N TYR A 23 -2.39 -10.96 -6.53
CA TYR A 23 -2.79 -10.09 -5.43
C TYR A 23 -1.64 -9.85 -4.45
N GLU A 24 -0.94 -10.91 -4.05
CA GLU A 24 0.11 -10.83 -3.03
C GLU A 24 1.46 -10.38 -3.57
N ASP A 25 1.73 -10.66 -4.85
CA ASP A 25 3.05 -10.42 -5.44
C ASP A 25 2.92 -9.87 -6.87
N PRO A 26 2.30 -8.69 -7.02
CA PRO A 26 2.15 -8.11 -8.35
C PRO A 26 3.51 -7.75 -8.94
N ALA A 27 3.69 -8.04 -10.24
CA ALA A 27 4.93 -7.75 -10.94
C ALA A 27 5.11 -6.26 -11.26
N THR A 28 4.00 -5.54 -11.44
CA THR A 28 4.03 -4.13 -11.84
C THR A 28 2.93 -3.36 -11.12
N PRO A 29 3.04 -2.00 -11.08
CA PRO A 29 1.94 -1.18 -10.56
C PRO A 29 0.62 -1.41 -11.28
N PHE A 30 0.69 -1.66 -12.60
CA PHE A 30 -0.51 -1.94 -13.39
C PHE A 30 -1.23 -3.18 -12.86
N VAL A 31 -0.51 -4.27 -12.61
CA VAL A 31 -1.10 -5.50 -12.09
C VAL A 31 -1.69 -5.27 -10.69
N ALA A 32 -0.97 -4.56 -9.83
CA ALA A 32 -1.44 -4.28 -8.48
C ALA A 32 -2.79 -3.56 -8.50
N ASP A 33 -2.92 -2.55 -9.33
CA ASP A 33 -4.14 -1.76 -9.44
C ASP A 33 -5.26 -2.52 -10.18
N PHE A 34 -4.89 -3.34 -11.17
CA PHE A 34 -5.84 -4.12 -11.96
C PHE A 34 -6.58 -5.17 -11.12
N ILE A 35 -5.88 -5.84 -10.21
CA ILE A 35 -6.45 -6.92 -9.40
C ILE A 35 -7.40 -6.38 -8.33
N GLY A 36 -7.15 -5.19 -7.82
CA GLY A 36 -8.00 -4.58 -6.81
C GLY A 36 -7.42 -3.26 -6.36
N GLN A 37 -8.22 -2.48 -5.64
CA GLN A 37 -7.76 -1.19 -5.16
C GLN A 37 -6.48 -1.35 -4.33
N ALA A 38 -5.47 -0.57 -4.67
CA ALA A 38 -4.18 -0.61 -3.98
C ALA A 38 -3.65 0.79 -3.79
N ASN A 39 -2.98 1.00 -2.67
CA ASN A 39 -2.17 2.20 -2.48
C ASN A 39 -0.79 1.92 -3.05
N LEU A 40 -0.31 2.80 -3.91
CA LEU A 40 1.02 2.74 -4.51
C LEU A 40 1.80 3.92 -3.96
N ILE A 41 2.54 3.70 -2.89
CA ILE A 41 3.20 4.79 -2.16
C ILE A 41 4.67 4.85 -2.55
N PRO A 42 5.13 5.97 -3.13
CA PRO A 42 6.52 6.09 -3.54
C PRO A 42 7.47 6.25 -2.37
N GLY A 43 8.65 5.69 -2.50
CA GLY A 43 9.69 5.78 -1.50
C GLY A 43 11.00 5.24 -2.04
N THR A 44 11.92 4.94 -1.14
CA THR A 44 13.26 4.48 -1.48
C THR A 44 13.56 3.17 -0.76
N LEU A 45 14.04 2.17 -1.50
CA LEU A 45 14.51 0.93 -0.91
C LEU A 45 15.87 1.18 -0.27
N LEU A 46 15.96 1.05 1.05
CA LEU A 46 17.21 1.22 1.78
C LEU A 46 18.06 -0.04 1.71
N ASP A 47 17.47 -1.17 2.05
CA ASP A 47 18.10 -2.48 1.93
C ASP A 47 17.02 -3.57 2.05
N ALA A 48 17.44 -4.82 1.90
CA ALA A 48 16.55 -5.96 2.03
C ALA A 48 17.30 -7.12 2.67
N GLU A 49 16.60 -7.89 3.50
CA GLU A 49 17.16 -9.05 4.19
C GLU A 49 16.05 -10.07 4.45
N ASP A 50 16.33 -11.32 4.16
CA ASP A 50 15.40 -12.44 4.41
C ASP A 50 14.01 -12.26 3.78
N GLY A 51 13.96 -11.66 2.59
CA GLY A 51 12.71 -11.44 1.87
C GLY A 51 11.93 -10.22 2.31
N TYR A 52 12.48 -9.43 3.23
CA TYR A 52 11.86 -8.18 3.70
C TYR A 52 12.72 -6.99 3.33
N ALA A 53 12.03 -5.90 2.99
CA ALA A 53 12.67 -4.64 2.63
C ALA A 53 12.54 -3.65 3.77
N ARG A 54 13.58 -2.82 3.95
CA ARG A 54 13.45 -1.57 4.70
C ARG A 54 13.21 -0.46 3.69
N PHE A 55 12.06 0.14 3.77
CA PHE A 55 11.58 1.10 2.78
C PHE A 55 11.33 2.44 3.43
N GLN A 56 11.89 3.50 2.85
CA GLN A 56 11.78 4.84 3.40
C GLN A 56 10.73 5.65 2.66
N ILE A 57 9.78 6.19 3.43
CA ILE A 57 8.77 7.13 2.94
C ILE A 57 8.88 8.38 3.81
N GLY A 58 9.39 9.48 3.23
CA GLY A 58 9.68 10.67 4.01
C GLY A 58 10.69 10.36 5.11
N GLU A 59 10.33 10.60 6.36
CA GLU A 59 11.17 10.30 7.51
C GLU A 59 10.92 8.90 8.09
N ALA A 60 9.88 8.23 7.63
CA ALA A 60 9.52 6.91 8.14
C ALA A 60 10.30 5.82 7.43
N VAL A 61 10.78 4.84 8.20
CA VAL A 61 11.37 3.62 7.66
C VAL A 61 10.47 2.45 8.05
N LEU A 62 10.00 1.72 7.05
CA LEU A 62 9.00 0.69 7.22
C LEU A 62 9.55 -0.65 6.74
N LYS A 63 9.06 -1.72 7.36
CA LYS A 63 9.36 -3.08 6.93
C LYS A 63 8.20 -3.62 6.10
N ALA A 64 8.50 -4.19 4.95
CA ALA A 64 7.51 -4.81 4.07
C ALA A 64 8.15 -5.97 3.33
N ARG A 65 7.32 -6.81 2.72
CA ARG A 65 7.85 -7.90 1.89
C ARG A 65 8.53 -7.32 0.65
N MET A 66 9.57 -8.00 0.20
CA MET A 66 10.21 -7.66 -1.06
C MET A 66 9.50 -8.38 -2.20
N GLY A 67 9.12 -7.65 -3.25
CA GLY A 67 8.51 -8.25 -4.42
C GLY A 67 9.44 -9.26 -5.08
N ARG A 68 8.88 -10.39 -5.52
CA ARG A 68 9.66 -11.47 -6.14
C ARG A 68 9.76 -11.33 -7.64
N GLN A 69 8.74 -10.72 -8.26
CA GLN A 69 8.65 -10.68 -9.72
C GLN A 69 9.55 -9.62 -10.35
N ASN A 70 9.68 -8.48 -9.69
CA ASN A 70 10.44 -7.36 -10.24
C ASN A 70 10.98 -6.50 -9.08
N PRO A 71 11.92 -7.03 -8.31
CA PRO A 71 12.42 -6.31 -7.13
C PRO A 71 13.27 -5.12 -7.53
N PRO A 72 13.14 -3.99 -6.83
CA PRO A 72 14.05 -2.87 -7.02
C PRO A 72 15.43 -3.16 -6.43
N ALA A 73 16.42 -2.41 -6.87
CA ALA A 73 17.77 -2.49 -6.33
C ALA A 73 17.92 -1.60 -5.10
N LYS A 74 18.89 -1.92 -4.26
CA LYS A 74 19.22 -1.12 -3.09
C LYS A 74 19.48 0.33 -3.48
N GLY A 75 18.86 1.26 -2.78
CA GLY A 75 18.97 2.71 -3.05
C GLY A 75 18.06 3.21 -4.16
N GLU A 76 17.35 2.31 -4.84
CA GLU A 76 16.47 2.67 -5.95
C GLU A 76 15.13 3.18 -5.42
N LYS A 77 14.54 4.13 -6.15
CA LYS A 77 13.18 4.55 -5.90
C LYS A 77 12.22 3.43 -6.32
N ALA A 78 11.21 3.20 -5.51
CA ALA A 78 10.29 2.08 -5.72
C ALA A 78 8.91 2.44 -5.15
N LEU A 79 8.00 1.48 -5.22
CA LEU A 79 6.63 1.66 -4.73
C LEU A 79 6.33 0.62 -3.66
N LEU A 80 5.69 1.08 -2.59
CA LEU A 80 5.08 0.20 -1.60
C LEU A 80 3.63 -0.03 -2.02
N VAL A 81 3.25 -1.29 -2.19
CA VAL A 81 1.87 -1.67 -2.45
C VAL A 81 1.25 -2.13 -1.15
N VAL A 82 0.21 -1.44 -0.71
CA VAL A 82 -0.56 -1.83 0.48
C VAL A 82 -2.03 -1.59 0.20
N ARG A 83 -2.86 -2.59 0.50
CA ARG A 83 -4.30 -2.50 0.26
C ARG A 83 -4.94 -1.61 1.32
N PRO A 84 -6.04 -0.91 0.98
CA PRO A 84 -6.70 0.00 1.94
C PRO A 84 -7.08 -0.67 3.26
N GLU A 85 -7.57 -1.90 3.21
CA GLU A 85 -8.00 -2.65 4.39
C GLU A 85 -6.83 -3.11 5.27
N ASN A 86 -5.60 -3.03 4.75
CA ASN A 86 -4.40 -3.40 5.50
C ASN A 86 -3.64 -2.19 6.04
N LEU A 87 -4.10 -1.00 5.70
CA LEU A 87 -3.52 0.24 6.21
C LEU A 87 -4.40 0.76 7.33
N GLY A 88 -3.83 1.09 8.46
CA GLY A 88 -4.61 1.55 9.60
C GLY A 88 -3.85 2.55 10.46
N PHE A 89 -4.49 3.00 11.53
CA PHE A 89 -3.86 3.92 12.45
C PHE A 89 -2.76 3.22 13.23
N SER A 90 -1.60 3.89 13.35
CA SER A 90 -0.48 3.35 14.10
C SER A 90 -0.81 3.26 15.59
N GLN A 91 -0.46 2.12 16.21
CA GLN A 91 -0.69 1.88 17.62
C GLN A 91 0.49 2.33 18.50
N ASP A 92 1.67 2.46 17.91
CA ASP A 92 2.90 2.72 18.65
C ASP A 92 3.48 4.12 18.40
N GLY A 93 2.76 4.96 17.67
CA GLY A 93 3.23 6.30 17.35
C GLY A 93 4.21 6.38 16.19
N GLY A 94 4.60 5.25 15.63
CA GLY A 94 5.44 5.20 14.42
C GLY A 94 4.60 5.13 13.17
N GLY A 95 5.24 4.98 12.00
CA GLY A 95 4.57 4.82 10.74
C GLY A 95 4.67 6.04 9.84
N ILE A 96 3.77 6.09 8.86
CA ILE A 96 3.79 7.13 7.84
C ILE A 96 2.93 8.31 8.28
N ALA A 97 3.51 9.51 8.35
CA ALA A 97 2.76 10.73 8.65
C ALA A 97 1.80 11.01 7.50
N MET A 98 0.53 11.14 7.81
CA MET A 98 -0.53 11.40 6.82
C MET A 98 -1.52 12.40 7.36
N ARG A 99 -2.32 12.99 6.47
CA ARG A 99 -3.41 13.89 6.83
C ARG A 99 -4.70 13.39 6.17
N ILE A 100 -5.77 13.33 6.96
CA ILE A 100 -7.08 12.92 6.46
C ILE A 100 -7.71 14.06 5.68
N VAL A 101 -8.14 13.79 4.45
CA VAL A 101 -8.82 14.79 3.62
C VAL A 101 -10.29 14.48 3.43
N ASN A 102 -10.69 13.23 3.63
CA ASN A 102 -12.10 12.85 3.50
C ASN A 102 -12.36 11.56 4.27
N ARG A 103 -13.62 11.33 4.63
CA ARG A 103 -14.05 10.08 5.24
C ARG A 103 -15.45 9.73 4.76
N LEU A 104 -15.69 8.43 4.60
CA LEU A 104 -16.97 7.92 4.13
C LEU A 104 -17.35 6.68 4.93
N PHE A 105 -18.58 6.68 5.45
CA PHE A 105 -19.10 5.52 6.15
C PHE A 105 -19.68 4.53 5.16
N GLU A 106 -19.26 3.27 5.27
CA GLU A 106 -19.77 2.18 4.44
C GLU A 106 -20.12 0.99 5.32
N GLY A 107 -21.32 1.03 5.91
CA GLY A 107 -21.81 -0.05 6.76
C GLY A 107 -20.95 -0.23 8.00
N ASP A 108 -20.17 -1.30 8.05
CA ASP A 108 -19.33 -1.64 9.19
C ASP A 108 -17.90 -1.12 9.07
N ARG A 109 -17.62 -0.27 8.06
CA ARG A 109 -16.29 0.27 7.85
C ARG A 109 -16.34 1.77 7.64
N ILE A 110 -15.19 2.42 7.92
CA ILE A 110 -14.97 3.81 7.57
C ILE A 110 -13.84 3.84 6.56
N ASN A 111 -14.08 4.46 5.41
CA ASN A 111 -13.07 4.65 4.38
C ASN A 111 -12.55 6.08 4.46
N TYR A 112 -11.26 6.21 4.70
CA TYR A 112 -10.59 7.49 4.75
C TYR A 112 -9.81 7.71 3.47
N GLU A 113 -9.81 8.96 3.00
CA GLU A 113 -8.86 9.39 1.98
C GLU A 113 -7.78 10.18 2.70
N VAL A 114 -6.53 9.82 2.47
CA VAL A 114 -5.38 10.38 3.19
C VAL A 114 -4.31 10.85 2.21
N VAL A 115 -3.61 11.91 2.57
CA VAL A 115 -2.48 12.42 1.79
C VAL A 115 -1.23 12.41 2.64
N ILE A 116 -0.08 12.30 1.99
CA ILE A 116 1.22 12.38 2.66
C ILE A 116 1.73 13.80 2.51
N PRO A 117 2.07 14.50 3.61
CA PRO A 117 2.65 15.84 3.51
C PRO A 117 3.88 15.83 2.59
N GLY A 118 3.90 16.73 1.62
CA GLY A 118 4.91 16.78 0.58
C GLY A 118 4.52 16.07 -0.70
N LEU A 119 3.47 15.24 -0.67
CA LEU A 119 2.98 14.51 -1.84
C LEU A 119 1.49 14.80 -2.11
N GLU A 120 1.02 15.99 -1.73
CA GLU A 120 -0.39 16.35 -1.85
C GLU A 120 -0.87 16.42 -3.29
N GLN A 121 0.03 16.57 -4.25
CA GLN A 121 -0.30 16.58 -5.67
C GLN A 121 -0.70 15.20 -6.19
N MET A 122 -0.38 14.15 -5.45
CA MET A 122 -0.78 12.80 -5.82
C MET A 122 -2.24 12.57 -5.47
N LYS A 123 -2.87 11.61 -6.18
CA LYS A 123 -4.20 11.14 -5.82
C LYS A 123 -4.17 10.63 -4.37
N PRO A 124 -5.16 10.99 -3.54
CA PRO A 124 -5.19 10.51 -2.16
C PRO A 124 -5.13 9.01 -2.06
N PHE A 125 -4.45 8.52 -1.02
CA PHE A 125 -4.43 7.10 -0.69
C PHE A 125 -5.68 6.74 0.09
N ALA A 126 -6.05 5.47 0.09
CA ALA A 126 -7.22 4.98 0.77
C ALA A 126 -6.83 4.15 2.00
N MET A 127 -7.56 4.38 3.09
CA MET A 127 -7.40 3.60 4.32
C MET A 127 -8.78 3.18 4.79
N SER A 128 -9.00 1.88 4.94
CA SER A 128 -10.31 1.34 5.33
C SER A 128 -10.18 0.62 6.67
N VAL A 129 -10.92 1.10 7.67
CA VAL A 129 -10.85 0.54 9.02
C VAL A 129 -12.24 0.09 9.48
N PRO A 130 -12.31 -0.95 10.35
CA PRO A 130 -13.59 -1.37 10.90
C PRO A 130 -14.22 -0.27 11.75
N PHE A 131 -15.54 -0.13 11.65
CA PHE A 131 -16.30 0.75 12.53
C PHE A 131 -17.04 -0.12 13.55
N LEU A 132 -16.50 -0.14 14.76
CA LEU A 132 -17.04 -0.94 15.86
C LEU A 132 -17.53 -0.02 16.97
N PRO A 133 -18.42 -0.50 17.87
CA PRO A 133 -18.82 0.29 19.04
C PRO A 133 -17.59 0.77 19.81
N GLY A 134 -17.53 2.05 20.09
CA GLY A 134 -16.40 2.67 20.78
C GLY A 134 -15.27 3.12 19.87
N THR A 135 -15.39 2.92 18.57
CA THR A 135 -14.38 3.41 17.61
C THR A 135 -14.38 4.95 17.61
N LYS A 136 -13.19 5.53 17.80
CA LYS A 136 -13.02 6.96 17.66
C LYS A 136 -12.88 7.33 16.19
N LEU A 137 -13.60 8.36 15.76
CA LEU A 137 -13.49 8.89 14.41
C LEU A 137 -12.37 9.91 14.35
N ALA A 138 -11.57 9.83 13.31
CA ALA A 138 -10.60 10.88 13.01
C ALA A 138 -11.29 11.92 12.13
N ASP A 139 -11.09 13.20 12.47
CA ASP A 139 -11.73 14.29 11.75
C ASP A 139 -10.98 14.62 10.46
N ALA A 140 -11.68 15.28 9.53
CA ALA A 140 -11.04 15.84 8.36
C ALA A 140 -9.95 16.81 8.80
N ASP A 141 -8.85 16.84 8.04
CA ASP A 141 -7.64 17.62 8.32
C ASP A 141 -6.84 17.14 9.53
N ALA A 142 -7.21 16.04 10.16
CA ALA A 142 -6.47 15.48 11.26
C ALA A 142 -5.12 14.92 10.76
N ALA A 143 -4.05 15.21 11.51
CA ALA A 143 -2.75 14.60 11.28
C ALA A 143 -2.72 13.25 11.99
N ILE A 144 -2.31 12.22 11.28
CA ILE A 144 -2.25 10.86 11.81
C ILE A 144 -0.95 10.18 11.42
N TYR A 145 -0.69 9.05 12.02
CA TYR A 145 0.36 8.12 11.57
C TYR A 145 -0.32 6.84 11.16
N ALA A 146 -0.01 6.35 9.95
CA ALA A 146 -0.56 5.13 9.42
C ALA A 146 0.50 4.04 9.40
N SER A 147 0.07 2.81 9.64
CA SER A 147 0.96 1.64 9.63
C SER A 147 0.24 0.43 9.06
N PHE A 148 1.02 -0.62 8.82
CA PHE A 148 0.52 -1.89 8.31
C PHE A 148 1.42 -3.00 8.82
N MET A 149 0.89 -4.22 8.85
CA MET A 149 1.71 -5.39 9.19
C MET A 149 2.73 -5.63 8.09
N PRO A 150 3.99 -5.96 8.42
CA PRO A 150 5.02 -6.13 7.39
C PRO A 150 4.64 -7.09 6.26
N ASP A 151 3.91 -8.16 6.56
CA ASP A 151 3.47 -9.12 5.54
C ASP A 151 2.34 -8.60 4.66
N ALA A 152 1.71 -7.51 5.04
CA ALA A 152 0.60 -6.93 4.29
C ALA A 152 1.04 -5.91 3.22
N GLY A 153 2.30 -5.52 3.23
CA GLY A 153 2.85 -4.62 2.23
C GLY A 153 3.91 -5.30 1.39
N VAL A 154 4.04 -4.89 0.14
CA VAL A 154 5.08 -5.42 -0.74
C VAL A 154 5.73 -4.29 -1.52
N VAL A 155 7.06 -4.31 -1.60
CA VAL A 155 7.85 -3.31 -2.32
C VAL A 155 8.16 -3.83 -3.72
N ILE A 156 7.78 -3.07 -4.73
CA ILE A 156 8.00 -3.42 -6.13
C ILE A 156 8.67 -2.24 -6.86
N ARG A 157 9.26 -2.55 -8.01
CA ARG A 157 9.79 -1.52 -8.90
C ARG A 157 8.64 -0.74 -9.53
N GLY A 158 8.80 0.56 -9.56
CA GLY A 158 7.81 1.44 -10.15
C GLY A 158 7.87 1.56 -11.66
#